data_f9321a58bae14d8ddb858304c9623ab0
#
_entry.id   f9321a58bae14d8ddb858304c9623ab0
#
_cell.length_a   1.000
_cell.length_b   1.000
_cell.length_c   1.000
_cell.angle_alpha   90.00
_cell.angle_beta   90.00
_cell.angle_gamma   90.00
#
_symmetry.space_group_name_H-M   'P 1'
#
loop_
_entity.id
_entity.type
_entity.pdbx_description
1 polymer ?
#
loop_
_entity_poly.entity_id
_entity_poly.type
_entity_poly.pdbx_seq_one_letter_code
_entity_poly.pdbx_strand_id
1 'polypeptide(L)'
;MMPLTNTLQQNTLFSSNDFSLPAPERVSGNNWTILHGDVMHIVPQFEKSAFDAVITDPPYASGGASQTAKNRSTTEKYSSLRGDKALPDFDSDQMDQRSWTRWMCEWLQMVRAACKPGAPICLFIDWRQLPSMTDALQWAGWTWRGIAVWDKPSGRPQRGRFRQQAEFIVWGSNGKMPLERNVGCLPGVFRQANPANRIHVTEKPLQLMRDVVQICEPGGRILDPFAGSGTTILAAVQEGYEAVGIELTNAYFQLGTQRVKQALEPQSES
;
A
#
# COMPACT_ATOMS: atom_id res chain seq x y z
N MET A 1 12.27 -41.77 22.21
CA MET A 1 11.23 -41.40 21.24
C MET A 1 10.27 -40.49 21.97
N MET A 2 10.52 -39.17 21.92
CA MET A 2 9.63 -38.14 22.50
C MET A 2 8.97 -37.39 21.36
N PRO A 3 7.66 -37.09 21.43
CA PRO A 3 6.98 -36.35 20.37
C PRO A 3 7.38 -34.88 20.38
N LEU A 4 7.79 -34.35 19.24
CA LEU A 4 7.95 -32.92 18.96
C LEU A 4 6.56 -32.29 18.94
N THR A 5 6.20 -31.58 20.01
CA THR A 5 5.05 -30.70 20.04
C THR A 5 5.43 -29.43 19.28
N ASN A 6 4.95 -29.35 18.04
CA ASN A 6 5.06 -28.16 17.19
C ASN A 6 4.07 -27.11 17.72
N THR A 7 4.49 -26.27 18.65
CA THR A 7 3.71 -25.12 19.11
C THR A 7 3.87 -24.02 18.06
N LEU A 8 2.94 -23.97 17.12
CA LEU A 8 2.71 -22.80 16.28
C LEU A 8 2.41 -21.63 17.23
N GLN A 9 3.37 -20.76 17.44
CA GLN A 9 3.13 -19.44 18.03
C GLN A 9 2.16 -18.73 17.10
N GLN A 10 0.89 -18.64 17.53
CA GLN A 10 -0.08 -17.73 16.94
C GLN A 10 0.43 -16.32 17.23
N ASN A 11 1.12 -15.73 16.24
CA ASN A 11 1.48 -14.32 16.28
C ASN A 11 0.19 -13.50 16.25
N THR A 12 -0.24 -12.99 17.38
CA THR A 12 -1.40 -12.12 17.50
C THR A 12 -1.13 -10.81 16.76
N LEU A 13 -2.05 -10.43 15.86
CA LEU A 13 -2.00 -9.16 15.13
C LEU A 13 -2.46 -7.97 16.00
N PHE A 14 -3.23 -8.22 17.05
CA PHE A 14 -3.92 -7.19 17.84
C PHE A 14 -3.42 -7.15 19.28
N SER A 15 -3.32 -5.93 19.82
CA SER A 15 -3.02 -5.65 21.22
C SER A 15 -4.22 -6.01 22.11
N SER A 16 -3.97 -6.51 23.33
CA SER A 16 -4.98 -6.84 24.33
C SER A 16 -5.54 -5.64 25.11
N ASN A 17 -5.32 -4.40 24.64
CA ASN A 17 -5.81 -3.21 25.32
C ASN A 17 -7.32 -3.03 25.16
N ASP A 18 -8.02 -2.96 26.30
CA ASP A 18 -9.46 -2.81 26.51
C ASP A 18 -10.08 -1.47 26.00
N PHE A 19 -9.89 -1.13 24.72
CA PHE A 19 -10.82 -0.22 24.05
C PHE A 19 -11.67 -1.08 23.10
N SER A 20 -12.93 -1.29 23.50
CA SER A 20 -13.90 -2.15 22.81
C SER A 20 -14.41 -1.59 21.48
N LEU A 21 -13.50 -1.26 20.54
CA LEU A 21 -13.89 -1.16 19.15
C LEU A 21 -14.18 -2.59 18.65
N PRO A 22 -15.30 -2.80 17.95
CA PRO A 22 -15.58 -4.11 17.38
C PRO A 22 -14.42 -4.52 16.48
N ALA A 23 -14.04 -5.81 16.56
CA ALA A 23 -12.99 -6.35 15.71
C ALA A 23 -13.37 -6.12 14.23
N PRO A 24 -12.44 -5.62 13.39
CA PRO A 24 -12.73 -5.38 11.99
C PRO A 24 -13.07 -6.70 11.27
N GLU A 25 -13.99 -6.63 10.30
CA GLU A 25 -14.20 -7.73 9.38
C GLU A 25 -12.88 -8.09 8.72
N ARG A 26 -12.55 -9.37 8.65
CA ARG A 26 -11.29 -9.84 8.08
C ARG A 26 -11.46 -11.08 7.24
N VAL A 27 -10.66 -11.16 6.18
CA VAL A 27 -10.45 -12.37 5.40
C VAL A 27 -8.96 -12.69 5.44
N SER A 28 -8.65 -13.96 5.73
CA SER A 28 -7.27 -14.43 5.84
C SER A 28 -7.06 -15.69 5.03
N GLY A 29 -5.84 -15.87 4.56
CA GLY A 29 -5.34 -17.12 3.97
C GLY A 29 -3.94 -17.45 4.50
N ASN A 30 -3.21 -18.28 3.76
CA ASN A 30 -1.84 -18.59 4.13
C ASN A 30 -0.92 -17.37 3.88
N ASN A 31 -0.32 -16.86 4.95
CA ASN A 31 0.58 -15.67 4.95
C ASN A 31 -0.08 -14.36 4.51
N TRP A 32 -1.41 -14.23 4.53
CA TRP A 32 -2.05 -12.95 4.25
C TRP A 32 -3.32 -12.72 5.05
N THR A 33 -3.61 -11.46 5.30
CA THR A 33 -4.86 -10.99 5.89
C THR A 33 -5.25 -9.66 5.28
N ILE A 34 -6.52 -9.47 4.93
CA ILE A 34 -7.10 -8.17 4.57
C ILE A 34 -8.20 -7.84 5.56
N LEU A 35 -8.16 -6.62 6.10
CA LEU A 35 -9.07 -6.08 7.10
C LEU A 35 -9.94 -5.01 6.45
N HIS A 36 -11.25 -5.07 6.71
CA HIS A 36 -12.20 -4.05 6.24
C HIS A 36 -12.37 -2.96 7.28
N GLY A 37 -12.05 -1.72 6.92
CA GLY A 37 -12.30 -0.53 7.74
C GLY A 37 -11.28 0.58 7.54
N ASP A 38 -11.41 1.62 8.37
CA ASP A 38 -10.58 2.81 8.31
C ASP A 38 -9.21 2.57 8.96
N VAL A 39 -8.15 2.96 8.27
CA VAL A 39 -6.76 2.94 8.76
C VAL A 39 -6.62 3.63 10.11
N MET A 40 -7.32 4.74 10.34
CA MET A 40 -7.29 5.50 11.59
C MET A 40 -7.85 4.73 12.78
N HIS A 41 -8.73 3.77 12.53
CA HIS A 41 -9.36 2.93 13.55
C HIS A 41 -8.68 1.56 13.72
N ILE A 42 -8.13 1.01 12.64
CA ILE A 42 -7.54 -0.33 12.66
C ILE A 42 -6.08 -0.30 13.13
N VAL A 43 -5.26 0.61 12.61
CA VAL A 43 -3.82 0.65 12.92
C VAL A 43 -3.52 0.79 14.42
N PRO A 44 -4.26 1.61 15.21
CA PRO A 44 -4.05 1.69 16.66
C PRO A 44 -4.28 0.37 17.43
N GLN A 45 -4.95 -0.60 16.83
CA GLN A 45 -5.20 -1.91 17.44
C GLN A 45 -4.04 -2.90 17.23
N PHE A 46 -3.10 -2.61 16.31
CA PHE A 46 -1.94 -3.45 16.12
C PHE A 46 -0.96 -3.37 17.28
N GLU A 47 -0.28 -4.47 17.53
CA GLU A 47 0.82 -4.50 18.47
C GLU A 47 1.99 -3.63 17.99
N LYS A 48 2.75 -3.09 18.94
CA LYS A 48 3.99 -2.38 18.64
C LYS A 48 4.97 -3.32 17.96
N SER A 49 5.68 -2.80 16.97
CA SER A 49 6.69 -3.58 16.22
C SER A 49 6.15 -4.85 15.54
N ALA A 50 4.88 -4.83 15.14
CA ALA A 50 4.24 -5.96 14.44
C ALA A 50 4.72 -6.11 12.99
N PHE A 51 5.22 -5.03 12.36
CA PHE A 51 5.54 -5.01 10.93
C PHE A 51 7.01 -4.74 10.64
N ASP A 52 7.54 -5.45 9.65
CA ASP A 52 8.91 -5.33 9.15
C ASP A 52 9.04 -4.30 8.03
N ALA A 53 7.95 -4.00 7.32
CA ALA A 53 7.90 -2.95 6.29
C ALA A 53 6.48 -2.42 6.09
N VAL A 54 6.38 -1.21 5.50
CA VAL A 54 5.13 -0.63 5.00
C VAL A 54 5.30 -0.32 3.51
N ILE A 55 4.39 -0.80 2.67
CA ILE A 55 4.43 -0.57 1.23
C ILE A 55 3.01 -0.31 0.78
N THR A 56 2.74 0.91 0.30
CA THR A 56 1.36 1.33 0.07
C THR A 56 1.20 2.43 -0.97
N ASP A 57 0.01 2.49 -1.54
CA ASP A 57 -0.44 3.47 -2.52
C ASP A 57 -1.64 4.26 -1.95
N PRO A 58 -1.41 5.27 -1.07
CA PRO A 58 -2.49 6.02 -0.46
C PRO A 58 -3.22 6.90 -1.49
N PRO A 59 -4.47 7.34 -1.22
CA PRO A 59 -5.16 8.29 -2.09
C PRO A 59 -4.38 9.61 -2.16
N TYR A 60 -4.15 10.13 -3.39
CA TYR A 60 -3.27 11.27 -3.60
C TYR A 60 -3.94 12.63 -3.39
N ALA A 61 -5.27 12.72 -3.41
CA ALA A 61 -6.03 13.97 -3.41
C ALA A 61 -5.53 14.98 -4.48
N SER A 62 -4.95 14.49 -5.57
CA SER A 62 -4.37 15.29 -6.65
C SER A 62 -5.33 15.53 -7.82
N GLY A 63 -6.57 15.07 -7.70
CA GLY A 63 -7.59 15.09 -8.72
C GLY A 63 -8.05 16.50 -9.11
N GLY A 64 -7.45 17.05 -10.16
CA GLY A 64 -7.93 18.22 -10.88
C GLY A 64 -7.39 19.58 -10.42
N ALA A 65 -7.05 20.43 -11.39
CA ALA A 65 -6.58 21.79 -11.18
C ALA A 65 -7.70 22.78 -10.79
N SER A 66 -8.96 22.36 -10.76
CA SER A 66 -10.11 23.21 -10.40
C SER A 66 -11.04 22.50 -9.42
N GLN A 67 -11.76 23.28 -8.62
CA GLN A 67 -12.77 22.78 -7.68
C GLN A 67 -13.84 21.94 -8.38
N THR A 68 -14.20 22.29 -9.63
CA THR A 68 -15.12 21.55 -10.47
C THR A 68 -14.57 20.16 -10.87
N ALA A 69 -13.24 20.04 -11.07
CA ALA A 69 -12.62 18.76 -11.36
C ALA A 69 -12.45 17.90 -10.09
N LYS A 70 -12.32 18.50 -8.91
CA LYS A 70 -12.28 17.79 -7.62
C LYS A 70 -13.63 17.15 -7.28
N ASN A 71 -14.74 17.74 -7.70
CA ASN A 71 -16.10 17.24 -7.45
C ASN A 71 -16.55 16.15 -8.44
N ARG A 72 -15.72 15.76 -9.41
CA ARG A 72 -16.01 14.62 -10.28
C ARG A 72 -15.69 13.31 -9.58
N SER A 73 -16.43 12.25 -9.92
CA SER A 73 -16.14 10.91 -9.43
C SER A 73 -14.70 10.48 -9.80
N THR A 74 -14.11 9.61 -9.01
CA THR A 74 -12.75 9.10 -9.27
C THR A 74 -12.69 8.37 -10.61
N THR A 75 -13.77 7.69 -10.97
CA THR A 75 -13.93 7.04 -12.28
C THR A 75 -13.88 8.06 -13.42
N GLU A 76 -14.53 9.22 -13.29
CA GLU A 76 -14.47 10.28 -14.30
C GLU A 76 -13.10 10.97 -14.39
N LYS A 77 -12.38 11.07 -13.25
CA LYS A 77 -11.05 11.70 -13.20
C LYS A 77 -9.97 10.87 -13.88
N TYR A 78 -10.02 9.55 -13.74
CA TYR A 78 -8.92 8.65 -14.09
C TYR A 78 -9.23 7.65 -15.20
N SER A 79 -10.51 7.40 -15.54
CA SER A 79 -10.84 6.52 -16.64
C SER A 79 -10.86 7.26 -17.97
N SER A 80 -9.93 6.89 -18.85
CA SER A 80 -10.01 7.19 -20.29
C SER A 80 -10.67 6.03 -21.06
N LEU A 81 -11.23 5.06 -20.36
CA LEU A 81 -11.81 3.85 -20.93
C LEU A 81 -13.31 4.07 -21.18
N ARG A 82 -13.69 4.21 -22.44
CA ARG A 82 -15.04 3.97 -22.92
C ARG A 82 -15.28 2.45 -22.86
N GLY A 83 -15.85 1.97 -21.77
CA GLY A 83 -16.25 0.58 -21.62
C GLY A 83 -17.16 0.41 -20.41
N ASP A 84 -18.20 -0.44 -20.54
CA ASP A 84 -19.35 -0.59 -19.65
C ASP A 84 -19.07 -1.18 -18.24
N LYS A 85 -17.84 -1.15 -17.75
CA LYS A 85 -17.52 -1.53 -16.35
C LYS A 85 -17.29 -0.28 -15.52
N ALA A 86 -18.34 0.18 -14.85
CA ALA A 86 -18.20 1.16 -13.76
C ALA A 86 -17.35 0.54 -12.63
N LEU A 87 -16.15 1.07 -12.44
CA LEU A 87 -15.32 0.71 -11.28
C LEU A 87 -15.81 1.48 -10.05
N PRO A 88 -15.77 0.89 -8.84
CA PRO A 88 -16.18 1.57 -7.63
C PRO A 88 -15.41 2.88 -7.43
N ASP A 89 -16.11 3.89 -6.90
CA ASP A 89 -15.52 5.18 -6.53
C ASP A 89 -14.90 5.12 -5.13
N PHE A 90 -13.90 5.97 -4.83
CA PHE A 90 -13.33 6.06 -3.48
C PHE A 90 -13.35 7.49 -2.96
N ASP A 91 -13.80 7.66 -1.71
CA ASP A 91 -14.20 8.94 -1.13
C ASP A 91 -13.04 9.88 -0.73
N SER A 92 -11.80 9.40 -0.65
CA SER A 92 -10.70 10.14 -0.02
C SER A 92 -9.95 11.12 -0.94
N ASP A 93 -10.31 11.22 -2.25
CA ASP A 93 -9.56 12.03 -3.24
C ASP A 93 -10.04 13.49 -3.33
N GLN A 94 -10.83 13.97 -2.36
CA GLN A 94 -11.44 15.30 -2.39
C GLN A 94 -10.80 16.31 -1.42
N MET A 95 -9.81 15.89 -0.62
CA MET A 95 -9.16 16.77 0.35
C MET A 95 -8.37 17.89 -0.35
N ASP A 96 -8.35 19.07 0.26
CA ASP A 96 -7.35 20.08 -0.09
C ASP A 96 -5.95 19.63 0.35
N GLN A 97 -4.91 20.24 -0.22
CA GLN A 97 -3.52 19.82 0.02
C GLN A 97 -3.12 19.85 1.50
N ARG A 98 -3.57 20.83 2.28
CA ARG A 98 -3.19 20.98 3.69
C ARG A 98 -3.88 19.94 4.57
N SER A 99 -5.19 19.75 4.35
CA SER A 99 -5.98 18.72 5.04
C SER A 99 -5.45 17.32 4.72
N TRP A 100 -5.09 17.08 3.45
CA TRP A 100 -4.46 15.84 3.03
C TRP A 100 -3.11 15.61 3.72
N THR A 101 -2.24 16.64 3.76
CA THR A 101 -0.93 16.55 4.39
C THR A 101 -1.05 16.24 5.89
N ARG A 102 -2.02 16.87 6.58
CA ARG A 102 -2.30 16.59 7.98
C ARG A 102 -2.78 15.15 8.18
N TRP A 103 -3.75 14.71 7.41
CA TRP A 103 -4.28 13.34 7.44
C TRP A 103 -3.17 12.32 7.17
N MET A 104 -2.30 12.57 6.19
CA MET A 104 -1.12 11.74 5.92
C MET A 104 -0.21 11.63 7.15
N CYS A 105 0.08 12.74 7.79
CA CYS A 105 0.91 12.77 9.00
C CYS A 105 0.30 11.94 10.13
N GLU A 106 -1.01 12.04 10.36
CA GLU A 106 -1.73 11.36 11.44
C GLU A 106 -1.64 9.83 11.28
N TRP A 107 -2.02 9.27 10.15
CA TRP A 107 -1.94 7.81 9.98
C TRP A 107 -0.48 7.29 9.87
N LEU A 108 0.44 8.07 9.28
CA LEU A 108 1.86 7.72 9.23
C LEU A 108 2.48 7.61 10.63
N GLN A 109 2.07 8.45 11.59
CA GLN A 109 2.49 8.34 12.99
C GLN A 109 1.99 7.04 13.63
N MET A 110 0.73 6.68 13.40
CA MET A 110 0.14 5.45 13.93
C MET A 110 0.84 4.22 13.36
N VAL A 111 1.02 4.17 12.05
CA VAL A 111 1.71 3.07 11.35
C VAL A 111 3.15 2.93 11.83
N ARG A 112 3.85 4.06 12.08
CA ARG A 112 5.20 4.04 12.61
C ARG A 112 5.29 3.34 13.96
N ALA A 113 4.30 3.55 14.84
CA ALA A 113 4.25 2.90 16.15
C ALA A 113 4.07 1.37 16.05
N ALA A 114 3.38 0.90 14.99
CA ALA A 114 3.20 -0.52 14.71
C ALA A 114 4.41 -1.17 14.00
N CYS A 115 5.39 -0.39 13.53
CA CYS A 115 6.56 -0.88 12.81
C CYS A 115 7.76 -1.10 13.71
N LYS A 116 8.56 -2.12 13.40
CA LYS A 116 9.84 -2.38 14.05
C LYS A 116 10.81 -1.21 13.86
N PRO A 117 11.73 -0.97 14.82
CA PRO A 117 12.84 -0.04 14.59
C PRO A 117 13.62 -0.40 13.34
N GLY A 118 13.91 0.60 12.49
CA GLY A 118 14.60 0.39 11.21
C GLY A 118 13.72 -0.10 10.06
N ALA A 119 12.46 -0.45 10.30
CA ALA A 119 11.53 -0.91 9.25
C ALA A 119 11.41 0.13 8.12
N PRO A 120 11.54 -0.26 6.84
CA PRO A 120 11.33 0.63 5.71
C PRO A 120 9.85 0.95 5.49
N ILE A 121 9.62 2.12 4.90
CA ILE A 121 8.33 2.53 4.35
C ILE A 121 8.50 2.99 2.90
N CYS A 122 7.60 2.56 2.02
CA CYS A 122 7.52 2.96 0.61
C CYS A 122 6.12 3.49 0.30
N LEU A 123 6.03 4.73 -0.14
CA LEU A 123 4.80 5.47 -0.39
C LEU A 123 4.74 5.90 -1.86
N PHE A 124 3.79 5.35 -2.61
CA PHE A 124 3.56 5.82 -3.98
C PHE A 124 2.92 7.21 -3.98
N ILE A 125 3.33 8.05 -4.91
CA ILE A 125 2.80 9.41 -5.04
C ILE A 125 3.04 10.00 -6.44
N ASP A 126 2.16 10.88 -6.89
CA ASP A 126 2.38 11.68 -8.08
C ASP A 126 3.25 12.93 -7.79
N TRP A 127 3.71 13.59 -8.85
CA TRP A 127 4.58 14.76 -8.75
C TRP A 127 3.93 15.96 -8.04
N ARG A 128 2.58 16.07 -8.05
CA ARG A 128 1.86 17.22 -7.47
C ARG A 128 1.93 17.23 -5.96
N GLN A 129 1.80 16.04 -5.36
CA GLN A 129 1.82 15.87 -3.91
C GLN A 129 3.18 15.43 -3.37
N LEU A 130 4.19 15.25 -4.24
CA LEU A 130 5.51 14.82 -3.82
C LEU A 130 6.12 15.69 -2.70
N PRO A 131 6.09 17.04 -2.75
CA PRO A 131 6.59 17.87 -1.65
C PRO A 131 5.82 17.63 -0.35
N SER A 132 4.48 17.60 -0.42
CA SER A 132 3.64 17.39 0.76
C SER A 132 3.80 15.99 1.38
N MET A 133 4.05 14.97 0.55
CA MET A 133 4.35 13.61 1.01
C MET A 133 5.65 13.56 1.79
N THR A 134 6.72 14.21 1.30
CA THR A 134 8.02 14.25 1.99
C THR A 134 7.93 15.01 3.30
N ASP A 135 7.13 16.08 3.38
CA ASP A 135 6.88 16.81 4.61
C ASP A 135 6.10 15.96 5.61
N ALA A 136 5.00 15.35 5.18
CA ALA A 136 4.16 14.50 6.04
C ALA A 136 4.94 13.32 6.62
N LEU A 137 5.78 12.66 5.80
CA LEU A 137 6.63 11.55 6.24
C LEU A 137 7.57 12.00 7.38
N GLN A 138 8.24 13.14 7.22
CA GLN A 138 9.17 13.67 8.22
C GLN A 138 8.45 14.17 9.48
N TRP A 139 7.31 14.86 9.33
CA TRP A 139 6.48 15.29 10.48
C TRP A 139 5.92 14.12 11.28
N ALA A 140 5.64 13.00 10.61
CA ALA A 140 5.26 11.76 11.28
C ALA A 140 6.42 11.06 12.01
N GLY A 141 7.64 11.61 11.94
CA GLY A 141 8.83 11.14 12.64
C GLY A 141 9.58 10.01 11.92
N TRP A 142 9.25 9.72 10.68
CA TRP A 142 10.04 8.82 9.84
C TRP A 142 11.35 9.47 9.39
N THR A 143 12.40 8.70 9.23
CA THR A 143 13.63 9.17 8.60
C THR A 143 13.47 9.04 7.10
N TRP A 144 13.35 10.18 6.38
CA TRP A 144 13.31 10.19 4.93
C TRP A 144 14.67 9.75 4.36
N ARG A 145 14.67 8.78 3.44
CA ARG A 145 15.87 8.17 2.86
C ARG A 145 16.08 8.52 1.41
N GLY A 146 15.03 8.82 0.67
CA GLY A 146 15.12 9.15 -0.73
C GLY A 146 13.83 8.93 -1.51
N ILE A 147 13.98 8.90 -2.83
CA ILE A 147 12.90 8.72 -3.79
C ILE A 147 13.37 7.70 -4.81
N ALA A 148 12.57 6.66 -5.05
CA ALA A 148 12.67 5.83 -6.24
C ALA A 148 11.63 6.26 -7.27
N VAL A 149 11.84 5.92 -8.54
CA VAL A 149 11.01 6.37 -9.65
C VAL A 149 10.39 5.17 -10.37
N TRP A 150 9.10 5.21 -10.58
CA TRP A 150 8.44 4.34 -11.53
C TRP A 150 8.30 5.03 -12.88
N ASP A 151 9.07 4.58 -13.88
CA ASP A 151 8.98 5.00 -15.27
C ASP A 151 7.88 4.20 -16.00
N LYS A 152 6.84 4.91 -16.46
CA LYS A 152 5.70 4.38 -17.21
C LYS A 152 5.90 4.62 -18.70
N PRO A 153 6.52 3.70 -19.47
CA PRO A 153 6.84 3.91 -20.87
C PRO A 153 5.63 4.14 -21.77
N SER A 154 4.45 3.69 -21.34
CA SER A 154 3.17 3.89 -22.04
C SER A 154 2.50 5.25 -21.81
N GLY A 155 3.15 6.18 -21.07
CA GLY A 155 2.63 7.53 -20.86
C GLY A 155 2.32 8.24 -22.19
N ARG A 156 1.14 8.87 -22.32
CA ARG A 156 0.74 9.56 -23.58
C ARG A 156 1.65 10.75 -23.81
N PRO A 157 2.28 10.87 -25.01
CA PRO A 157 3.06 12.06 -25.35
C PRO A 157 2.11 13.24 -25.57
N GLN A 158 2.54 14.43 -25.12
CA GLN A 158 1.84 15.68 -25.38
C GLN A 158 2.79 16.62 -26.13
N ARG A 159 2.34 17.20 -27.24
CA ARG A 159 3.15 18.11 -28.07
C ARG A 159 3.54 19.34 -27.26
N GLY A 160 4.82 19.73 -27.31
CA GLY A 160 5.35 20.91 -26.60
C GLY A 160 5.43 20.76 -25.07
N ARG A 161 5.32 19.55 -24.53
CA ARG A 161 5.41 19.28 -23.08
C ARG A 161 6.26 18.05 -22.80
N PHE A 162 6.80 18.00 -21.57
CA PHE A 162 7.41 16.76 -21.08
C PHE A 162 6.32 15.69 -20.87
N ARG A 163 6.63 14.46 -21.25
CA ARG A 163 5.78 13.31 -20.98
C ARG A 163 5.69 13.07 -19.47
N GLN A 164 4.49 13.02 -18.94
CA GLN A 164 4.26 12.68 -17.54
C GLN A 164 4.25 11.16 -17.37
N GLN A 165 5.43 10.58 -17.44
CA GLN A 165 5.61 9.14 -17.34
C GLN A 165 6.20 8.69 -16.00
N ALA A 166 6.64 9.62 -15.16
CA ALA A 166 7.18 9.29 -13.85
C ALA A 166 6.11 9.33 -12.77
N GLU A 167 6.10 8.33 -11.92
CA GLU A 167 5.47 8.31 -10.61
C GLU A 167 6.54 8.02 -9.58
N PHE A 168 6.37 8.45 -8.35
CA PHE A 168 7.42 8.44 -7.35
C PHE A 168 7.09 7.48 -6.23
N ILE A 169 8.14 6.91 -5.64
CA ILE A 169 8.09 6.12 -4.43
C ILE A 169 8.95 6.85 -3.40
N VAL A 170 8.30 7.62 -2.53
CA VAL A 170 8.98 8.24 -1.38
C VAL A 170 9.26 7.14 -0.38
N TRP A 171 10.53 6.98 0.02
CA TRP A 171 10.86 5.94 0.97
C TRP A 171 11.63 6.47 2.18
N GLY A 172 11.43 5.79 3.30
CA GLY A 172 12.01 6.15 4.58
C GLY A 172 12.19 4.95 5.48
N SER A 173 12.57 5.18 6.73
CA SER A 173 12.67 4.13 7.74
C SER A 173 12.21 4.62 9.12
N ASN A 174 11.76 3.68 9.96
CA ASN A 174 11.45 3.95 11.36
C ASN A 174 12.73 4.13 12.18
N GLY A 175 13.32 5.33 12.10
CA GLY A 175 14.61 5.66 12.70
C GLY A 175 15.79 5.03 11.97
N LYS A 176 16.84 4.66 12.71
CA LYS A 176 18.09 4.12 12.15
C LYS A 176 17.84 2.75 11.52
N MET A 177 18.15 2.64 10.24
CA MET A 177 18.12 1.35 9.52
C MET A 177 19.40 0.58 9.83
N PRO A 178 19.33 -0.72 10.18
CA PRO A 178 20.52 -1.55 10.36
C PRO A 178 21.40 -1.57 9.11
N LEU A 179 22.72 -1.60 9.27
CA LEU A 179 23.66 -1.69 8.14
C LEU A 179 23.70 -3.10 7.57
N GLU A 180 23.59 -4.11 8.43
CA GLU A 180 23.61 -5.52 8.07
C GLU A 180 22.20 -6.04 7.88
N ARG A 181 21.61 -5.68 6.73
CA ARG A 181 20.32 -6.21 6.30
C ARG A 181 20.53 -7.32 5.27
N ASN A 182 19.72 -8.36 5.35
CA ASN A 182 19.72 -9.44 4.35
C ASN A 182 18.89 -9.05 3.10
N VAL A 183 19.06 -7.80 2.67
CA VAL A 183 18.39 -7.20 1.50
C VAL A 183 19.47 -6.73 0.54
N GLY A 184 19.37 -7.15 -0.72
CA GLY A 184 20.31 -6.75 -1.77
C GLY A 184 20.22 -5.28 -2.16
N CYS A 185 21.04 -4.88 -3.12
CA CYS A 185 20.92 -3.55 -3.72
C CYS A 185 19.69 -3.50 -4.64
N LEU A 186 18.75 -2.64 -4.33
CA LEU A 186 17.52 -2.47 -5.12
C LEU A 186 17.69 -1.31 -6.13
N PRO A 187 17.04 -1.40 -7.31
CA PRO A 187 17.06 -0.30 -8.28
C PRO A 187 16.34 0.94 -7.76
N GLY A 188 16.88 2.12 -8.11
CA GLY A 188 16.21 3.40 -7.83
C GLY A 188 15.21 3.82 -8.93
N VAL A 189 15.14 3.09 -10.05
CA VAL A 189 14.23 3.32 -11.16
C VAL A 189 13.64 1.99 -11.63
N PHE A 190 12.31 1.92 -11.66
CA PHE A 190 11.54 0.76 -12.11
C PHE A 190 10.86 1.10 -13.42
N ARG A 191 11.14 0.37 -14.48
CA ARG A 191 10.51 0.60 -15.79
C ARG A 191 9.46 -0.46 -16.07
N GLN A 192 8.20 -0.11 -15.80
CA GLN A 192 7.07 -1.02 -15.97
C GLN A 192 5.90 -0.29 -16.64
N ALA A 193 5.29 -0.92 -17.66
CA ALA A 193 4.07 -0.40 -18.26
C ALA A 193 2.89 -0.54 -17.29
N ASN A 194 1.90 0.34 -17.44
CA ASN A 194 0.63 0.16 -16.74
C ASN A 194 -0.02 -1.17 -17.16
N PRO A 195 -0.72 -1.87 -16.26
CA PRO A 195 -1.48 -3.06 -16.62
C PRO A 195 -2.48 -2.77 -17.75
N ALA A 196 -2.57 -3.67 -18.72
CA ALA A 196 -3.51 -3.52 -19.86
C ALA A 196 -4.96 -3.74 -19.42
N ASN A 197 -5.19 -4.73 -18.55
CA ASN A 197 -6.51 -5.10 -18.02
C ASN A 197 -6.55 -4.78 -16.52
N ARG A 198 -6.85 -3.51 -16.18
CA ARG A 198 -6.92 -3.08 -14.79
C ARG A 198 -8.23 -3.54 -14.16
N ILE A 199 -8.12 -4.05 -12.94
CA ILE A 199 -9.25 -4.34 -12.05
C ILE A 199 -9.58 -3.13 -11.18
N HIS A 200 -8.57 -2.29 -10.89
CA HIS A 200 -8.69 -1.03 -10.17
C HIS A 200 -8.20 0.13 -11.04
N VAL A 201 -8.81 1.33 -10.91
CA VAL A 201 -8.46 2.51 -11.73
C VAL A 201 -6.98 2.89 -11.60
N THR A 202 -6.44 2.79 -10.38
CA THR A 202 -5.05 3.14 -10.02
C THR A 202 -4.16 1.91 -9.80
N GLU A 203 -4.58 0.72 -10.24
CA GLU A 203 -3.83 -0.52 -10.02
C GLU A 203 -2.39 -0.42 -10.49
N LYS A 204 -1.47 -0.73 -9.57
CA LYS A 204 -0.04 -0.82 -9.86
C LYS A 204 0.29 -2.14 -10.56
N PRO A 205 1.30 -2.16 -11.45
CA PRO A 205 1.77 -3.41 -12.06
C PRO A 205 2.23 -4.40 -10.97
N LEU A 206 1.77 -5.64 -11.04
CA LEU A 206 2.16 -6.67 -10.07
C LEU A 206 3.69 -6.85 -10.02
N GLN A 207 4.38 -6.84 -11.17
CA GLN A 207 5.84 -6.95 -11.20
C GLN A 207 6.53 -5.79 -10.49
N LEU A 208 6.04 -4.54 -10.65
CA LEU A 208 6.56 -3.40 -9.91
C LEU A 208 6.44 -3.62 -8.39
N MET A 209 5.27 -4.12 -7.94
CA MET A 209 5.07 -4.36 -6.51
C MET A 209 5.95 -5.52 -6.01
N ARG A 210 6.18 -6.57 -6.81
CA ARG A 210 7.12 -7.66 -6.48
C ARG A 210 8.55 -7.15 -6.32
N ASP A 211 8.96 -6.20 -7.15
CA ASP A 211 10.29 -5.58 -7.04
C ASP A 211 10.39 -4.68 -5.78
N VAL A 212 9.34 -3.91 -5.47
CA VAL A 212 9.34 -2.98 -4.33
C VAL A 212 9.26 -3.71 -2.99
N VAL A 213 8.53 -4.82 -2.88
CA VAL A 213 8.41 -5.60 -1.62
C VAL A 213 9.75 -6.19 -1.17
N GLN A 214 10.72 -6.35 -2.09
CA GLN A 214 12.07 -6.83 -1.76
C GLN A 214 12.83 -5.91 -0.79
N ILE A 215 12.36 -4.70 -0.52
CA ILE A 215 12.95 -3.84 0.51
C ILE A 215 12.71 -4.36 1.94
N CYS A 216 11.74 -5.23 2.14
CA CYS A 216 11.50 -5.91 3.41
C CYS A 216 12.56 -6.98 3.67
N GLU A 217 12.87 -7.26 4.94
CA GLU A 217 13.69 -8.43 5.29
C GLU A 217 13.00 -9.71 4.83
N PRO A 218 13.74 -10.69 4.29
CA PRO A 218 13.15 -11.95 3.84
C PRO A 218 12.29 -12.63 4.90
N GLY A 219 11.08 -13.04 4.53
CA GLY A 219 10.11 -13.64 5.43
C GLY A 219 9.47 -12.69 6.44
N GLY A 220 9.73 -11.37 6.31
CA GLY A 220 9.11 -10.36 7.17
C GLY A 220 7.63 -10.13 6.88
N ARG A 221 6.99 -9.36 7.76
CA ARG A 221 5.56 -8.98 7.66
C ARG A 221 5.41 -7.57 7.08
N ILE A 222 4.71 -7.45 5.96
CA ILE A 222 4.45 -6.20 5.25
C ILE A 222 3.04 -5.71 5.55
N LEU A 223 2.90 -4.40 5.86
CA LEU A 223 1.63 -3.71 5.97
C LEU A 223 1.34 -2.87 4.74
N ASP A 224 0.14 -3.02 4.17
CA ASP A 224 -0.45 -2.08 3.20
C ASP A 224 -1.71 -1.45 3.79
N PRO A 225 -1.63 -0.21 4.33
CA PRO A 225 -2.78 0.46 4.92
C PRO A 225 -3.89 0.85 3.94
N PHE A 226 -3.65 0.73 2.61
CA PHE A 226 -4.60 1.10 1.55
C PHE A 226 -4.58 0.03 0.45
N ALA A 227 -4.99 -1.20 0.82
CA ALA A 227 -4.78 -2.40 0.03
C ALA A 227 -5.50 -2.41 -1.34
N GLY A 228 -6.58 -1.67 -1.49
CA GLY A 228 -7.34 -1.58 -2.73
C GLY A 228 -7.72 -2.95 -3.28
N SER A 229 -7.28 -3.26 -4.51
CA SER A 229 -7.47 -4.57 -5.13
C SER A 229 -6.47 -5.65 -4.70
N GLY A 230 -5.67 -5.43 -3.66
CA GLY A 230 -4.77 -6.41 -3.05
C GLY A 230 -3.47 -6.68 -3.83
N THR A 231 -3.02 -5.77 -4.70
CA THR A 231 -1.82 -6.01 -5.52
C THR A 231 -0.55 -6.12 -4.67
N THR A 232 -0.39 -5.27 -3.64
CA THR A 232 0.72 -5.34 -2.69
C THR A 232 0.71 -6.67 -1.93
N ILE A 233 -0.47 -7.08 -1.46
CA ILE A 233 -0.65 -8.32 -0.70
C ILE A 233 -0.26 -9.52 -1.55
N LEU A 234 -0.78 -9.58 -2.78
CA LEU A 234 -0.44 -10.64 -3.73
C LEU A 234 1.07 -10.70 -4.02
N ALA A 235 1.68 -9.54 -4.30
CA ALA A 235 3.12 -9.43 -4.56
C ALA A 235 3.94 -9.92 -3.37
N ALA A 236 3.60 -9.47 -2.15
CA ALA A 236 4.30 -9.85 -0.93
C ALA A 236 4.26 -11.36 -0.69
N VAL A 237 3.09 -11.99 -0.78
CA VAL A 237 2.96 -13.44 -0.56
C VAL A 237 3.70 -14.24 -1.64
N GLN A 238 3.65 -13.82 -2.91
CA GLN A 238 4.38 -14.48 -4.00
C GLN A 238 5.90 -14.41 -3.82
N GLU A 239 6.41 -13.36 -3.15
CA GLU A 239 7.83 -13.19 -2.83
C GLU A 239 8.20 -13.78 -1.45
N GLY A 240 7.29 -14.51 -0.78
CA GLY A 240 7.58 -15.23 0.46
C GLY A 240 7.46 -14.42 1.74
N TYR A 241 6.75 -13.29 1.70
CA TYR A 241 6.46 -12.44 2.87
C TYR A 241 5.09 -12.76 3.47
N GLU A 242 4.89 -12.38 4.72
CA GLU A 242 3.57 -12.26 5.31
C GLU A 242 3.00 -10.86 4.99
N ALA A 243 1.72 -10.76 4.65
CA ALA A 243 1.10 -9.50 4.24
C ALA A 243 -0.20 -9.21 4.99
N VAL A 244 -0.33 -7.97 5.45
CA VAL A 244 -1.55 -7.46 6.07
C VAL A 244 -2.01 -6.22 5.29
N GLY A 245 -3.26 -6.26 4.81
CA GLY A 245 -3.90 -5.14 4.12
C GLY A 245 -5.03 -4.55 4.93
N ILE A 246 -5.26 -3.24 4.77
CA ILE A 246 -6.48 -2.55 5.23
C ILE A 246 -7.15 -1.94 4.02
N GLU A 247 -8.46 -2.11 3.90
CA GLU A 247 -9.26 -1.48 2.84
C GLU A 247 -10.54 -0.91 3.42
N LEU A 248 -10.78 0.38 3.17
CA LEU A 248 -11.91 1.12 3.69
C LEU A 248 -13.21 0.74 2.98
N THR A 249 -13.16 0.58 1.66
CA THR A 249 -14.33 0.42 0.81
C THR A 249 -14.72 -1.04 0.69
N ASN A 250 -15.94 -1.40 1.08
CA ASN A 250 -16.41 -2.78 1.03
C ASN A 250 -16.27 -3.41 -0.37
N ALA A 251 -16.55 -2.64 -1.44
CA ALA A 251 -16.43 -3.15 -2.81
C ALA A 251 -14.99 -3.57 -3.14
N TYR A 252 -13.98 -2.79 -2.76
CA TYR A 252 -12.58 -3.14 -2.97
C TYR A 252 -12.08 -4.20 -1.98
N PHE A 253 -12.57 -4.21 -0.75
CA PHE A 253 -12.30 -5.27 0.19
C PHE A 253 -12.73 -6.65 -0.36
N GLN A 254 -13.96 -6.76 -0.87
CA GLN A 254 -14.47 -8.00 -1.49
C GLN A 254 -13.68 -8.35 -2.76
N LEU A 255 -13.43 -7.36 -3.64
CA LEU A 255 -12.67 -7.57 -4.86
C LEU A 255 -11.22 -8.03 -4.57
N GLY A 256 -10.53 -7.34 -3.65
CA GLY A 256 -9.16 -7.63 -3.27
C GLY A 256 -9.00 -8.99 -2.61
N THR A 257 -9.88 -9.32 -1.67
CA THR A 257 -9.87 -10.63 -0.99
C THR A 257 -10.13 -11.77 -1.95
N GLN A 258 -11.12 -11.64 -2.84
CA GLN A 258 -11.40 -12.64 -3.87
C GLN A 258 -10.23 -12.84 -4.81
N ARG A 259 -9.63 -11.74 -5.31
CA ARG A 259 -8.48 -11.78 -6.20
C ARG A 259 -7.27 -12.47 -5.57
N VAL A 260 -6.90 -12.07 -4.36
CA VAL A 260 -5.76 -12.64 -3.63
C VAL A 260 -6.00 -14.13 -3.37
N LYS A 261 -7.19 -14.50 -2.94
CA LYS A 261 -7.59 -15.89 -2.71
C LYS A 261 -7.47 -16.72 -4.00
N GLN A 262 -8.07 -16.28 -5.10
CA GLN A 262 -8.01 -17.01 -6.38
C GLN A 262 -6.59 -17.15 -6.94
N ALA A 263 -5.72 -16.15 -6.74
CA ALA A 263 -4.36 -16.17 -7.25
C ALA A 263 -3.39 -17.03 -6.43
N LEU A 264 -3.69 -17.28 -5.15
CA LEU A 264 -2.84 -18.01 -4.22
C LEU A 264 -3.35 -19.41 -3.87
N GLU A 265 -4.62 -19.69 -4.07
CA GLU A 265 -5.16 -21.05 -3.91
C GLU A 265 -4.77 -21.90 -5.13
N PRO A 266 -4.29 -23.13 -4.91
CA PRO A 266 -4.08 -24.05 -6.02
C PRO A 266 -5.41 -24.24 -6.76
N GLN A 267 -5.41 -24.02 -8.06
CA GLN A 267 -6.54 -24.43 -8.89
C GLN A 267 -6.66 -25.95 -8.72
N SER A 268 -7.73 -26.41 -8.10
CA SER A 268 -8.07 -27.83 -8.11
C SER A 268 -8.22 -28.24 -9.57
N GLU A 269 -7.25 -29.00 -10.06
CA GLU A 269 -7.35 -29.63 -11.38
C GLU A 269 -8.67 -30.39 -11.44
N SER A 270 -9.58 -29.90 -12.25
CA SER A 270 -10.85 -30.53 -12.60
C SER A 270 -10.67 -31.51 -13.74
#